data_a5fb2101e1fd5a15b84df31b25ad47db
#
_entry.id   a5fb2101e1fd5a15b84df31b25ad47db
#
_cell.length_a   1.000
_cell.length_b   1.000
_cell.length_c   1.000
_cell.angle_alpha   90.00
_cell.angle_beta   90.00
_cell.angle_gamma   90.00
#
_symmetry.space_group_name_H-M   'P 1'
#
loop_
_entity.id
_entity.type
_entity.pdbx_description
1 polymer ?
#
loop_
_entity_poly.entity_id
_entity_poly.type
_entity_poly.pdbx_seq_one_letter_code
_entity_poly.pdbx_strand_id
1 'polypeptide(L)'
;CSRDWSSDVCSSDLFGDLMITLLKNADRVHAASLAQLVNVIAPIMTEPGGPAWRQTTFYPFSLTAKLAKGGTVLEPKLASGTYETDKYGEVPTINSVAVRGEDGTISVFVVNRSMEAANDFAIKLPEGFALSAVEAQTLHEDDLLAKNTLEDQNRVVLHPNTTITSDADTGTVRVTLPPVSWTAVHVK
;
A
#
# COMPACT_ATOMS: atom_id res chain seq x y z
N CYS A 1 11.45 -12.14 5.87
CA CYS A 1 11.78 -10.77 6.30
C CYS A 1 12.83 -10.79 7.41
N SER A 2 13.74 -9.82 7.37
CA SER A 2 14.74 -9.60 8.42
C SER A 2 14.07 -9.23 9.75
N ARG A 3 14.79 -9.44 10.87
CA ARG A 3 14.29 -9.06 12.21
C ARG A 3 14.29 -7.56 12.49
N ASP A 4 14.75 -6.76 11.54
CA ASP A 4 14.81 -5.29 11.62
C ASP A 4 13.51 -4.69 11.06
N TRP A 5 12.52 -4.58 11.90
CA TRP A 5 11.09 -4.29 11.63
C TRP A 5 10.77 -2.97 10.92
N SER A 6 11.72 -2.11 10.63
CA SER A 6 11.36 -0.74 10.23
C SER A 6 12.05 -0.23 8.97
N SER A 7 12.91 -0.99 8.34
CA SER A 7 13.88 -0.37 7.44
C SER A 7 13.96 -0.95 6.04
N ASP A 8 13.39 -2.10 5.75
CA ASP A 8 13.49 -2.72 4.42
C ASP A 8 12.16 -2.76 3.65
N VAL A 9 12.21 -3.11 2.36
CA VAL A 9 11.05 -3.19 1.46
C VAL A 9 10.04 -4.20 1.98
N CYS A 10 10.49 -5.39 2.39
CA CYS A 10 9.61 -6.44 2.91
C CYS A 10 8.84 -5.96 4.17
N SER A 11 9.50 -5.21 5.05
CA SER A 11 8.84 -4.61 6.21
C SER A 11 7.80 -3.57 5.83
N SER A 12 8.03 -2.80 4.78
CA SER A 12 7.07 -1.79 4.32
C SER A 12 5.82 -2.40 3.67
N ASP A 13 5.96 -3.52 2.95
CA ASP A 13 4.82 -4.25 2.39
C ASP A 13 3.99 -4.89 3.48
N LEU A 14 4.64 -5.54 4.46
CA LEU A 14 3.97 -6.07 5.64
C LEU A 14 3.24 -4.95 6.41
N PHE A 15 3.88 -3.79 6.54
CA PHE A 15 3.26 -2.64 7.20
C PHE A 15 2.05 -2.12 6.40
N GLY A 16 2.15 -2.04 5.07
CA GLY A 16 1.05 -1.71 4.19
C GLY A 16 -0.12 -2.69 4.32
N ASP A 17 0.17 -3.98 4.47
CA ASP A 17 -0.82 -5.03 4.70
C ASP A 17 -1.52 -4.89 6.06
N LEU A 18 -0.77 -4.49 7.10
CA LEU A 18 -1.35 -4.14 8.40
C LEU A 18 -2.28 -2.92 8.31
N MET A 19 -1.93 -1.90 7.53
CA MET A 19 -2.81 -0.75 7.29
C MET A 19 -4.11 -1.17 6.61
N ILE A 20 -4.06 -2.07 5.61
CA ILE A 20 -5.25 -2.66 4.99
C ILE A 20 -6.11 -3.39 6.04
N THR A 21 -5.48 -4.15 6.92
CA THR A 21 -6.17 -4.87 8.00
C THR A 21 -6.83 -3.92 9.00
N LEU A 22 -6.17 -2.81 9.36
CA LEU A 22 -6.76 -1.79 10.23
C LEU A 22 -7.99 -1.13 9.57
N LEU A 23 -7.90 -0.79 8.29
CA LEU A 23 -9.04 -0.23 7.54
C LEU A 23 -10.20 -1.24 7.45
N LYS A 24 -9.95 -2.52 7.17
CA LYS A 24 -11.00 -3.56 7.16
C LYS A 24 -11.74 -3.71 8.49
N ASN A 25 -11.13 -3.27 9.58
CA ASN A 25 -11.71 -3.31 10.93
C ASN A 25 -12.08 -1.90 11.45
N ALA A 26 -12.38 -0.97 10.55
CA ALA A 26 -12.70 0.42 10.89
C ALA A 26 -13.99 0.57 11.74
N ASP A 27 -14.83 -0.47 11.78
CA ASP A 27 -15.98 -0.58 12.69
C ASP A 27 -15.57 -0.61 14.18
N ARG A 28 -14.34 -1.05 14.47
CA ARG A 28 -13.78 -1.22 15.81
C ARG A 28 -12.51 -0.41 16.05
N VAL A 29 -11.71 -0.18 14.99
CA VAL A 29 -10.43 0.55 15.06
C VAL A 29 -10.67 1.98 14.58
N HIS A 30 -10.88 2.90 15.53
CA HIS A 30 -11.16 4.31 15.22
C HIS A 30 -9.91 5.19 15.12
N ALA A 31 -8.78 4.71 15.64
CA ALA A 31 -7.50 5.41 15.56
C ALA A 31 -6.34 4.43 15.60
N ALA A 32 -5.29 4.74 14.85
CA ALA A 32 -4.04 4.00 14.88
C ALA A 32 -2.87 4.97 14.81
N SER A 33 -1.80 4.68 15.55
CA SER A 33 -0.59 5.48 15.60
C SER A 33 0.63 4.61 15.34
N LEU A 34 1.56 5.11 14.53
CA LEU A 34 2.86 4.49 14.38
C LEU A 34 3.76 4.93 15.54
N ALA A 35 4.42 3.94 16.18
CA ALA A 35 5.23 4.19 17.37
C ALA A 35 6.42 5.09 17.07
N GLN A 36 6.69 6.00 18.01
CA GLN A 36 7.71 7.05 17.97
C GLN A 36 7.56 8.02 16.79
N LEU A 37 8.00 9.25 16.99
CA LEU A 37 8.01 10.26 15.93
C LEU A 37 9.27 10.12 15.05
N VAL A 38 10.41 9.95 15.69
CA VAL A 38 11.72 9.86 15.02
C VAL A 38 12.60 8.77 15.65
N ASN A 39 13.50 8.21 14.84
CA ASN A 39 14.55 7.24 15.19
C ASN A 39 14.03 5.89 15.73
N VAL A 40 14.92 4.95 15.97
CA VAL A 40 14.68 3.58 16.41
C VAL A 40 13.74 2.82 15.49
N ILE A 41 12.43 2.77 15.78
CA ILE A 41 11.39 2.12 14.96
C ILE A 41 10.51 3.11 14.22
N ALA A 42 10.81 4.40 14.31
CA ALA A 42 10.00 5.46 13.71
C ALA A 42 10.09 5.47 12.18
N PRO A 43 9.06 6.00 11.51
CA PRO A 43 9.07 6.14 10.05
C PRO A 43 10.00 7.25 9.56
N ILE A 44 10.57 8.03 10.47
CA ILE A 44 11.52 9.12 10.18
C ILE A 44 12.79 8.91 10.99
N MET A 45 13.92 8.98 10.32
CA MET A 45 15.24 8.96 10.95
C MET A 45 15.85 10.36 10.94
N THR A 46 16.68 10.66 11.93
CA THR A 46 17.38 11.95 12.06
C THR A 46 18.78 11.76 12.61
N GLU A 47 19.70 12.64 12.16
CA GLU A 47 21.03 12.80 12.75
C GLU A 47 21.08 14.06 13.64
N PRO A 48 21.72 14.03 14.80
CA PRO A 48 21.90 15.23 15.62
C PRO A 48 22.62 16.35 14.87
N GLY A 49 21.93 17.48 14.64
CA GLY A 49 22.47 18.60 13.87
C GLY A 49 22.60 18.34 12.37
N GLY A 50 22.07 17.23 11.87
CA GLY A 50 22.15 16.76 10.50
C GLY A 50 20.78 16.63 9.82
N PRO A 51 20.70 15.85 8.73
CA PRO A 51 19.48 15.67 7.96
C PRO A 51 18.47 14.75 8.67
N ALA A 52 17.26 14.78 8.15
CA ALA A 52 16.22 13.78 8.43
C ALA A 52 15.83 13.09 7.13
N TRP A 53 15.53 11.78 7.20
CA TRP A 53 15.06 11.01 6.05
C TRP A 53 13.91 10.07 6.43
N ARG A 54 13.18 9.60 5.40
CA ARG A 54 12.02 8.73 5.57
C ARG A 54 12.44 7.27 5.45
N GLN A 55 11.96 6.45 6.37
CA GLN A 55 12.04 4.99 6.26
C GLN A 55 10.98 4.47 5.28
N THR A 56 11.13 3.25 4.83
CA THR A 56 10.21 2.63 3.86
C THR A 56 8.78 2.56 4.36
N THR A 57 8.56 2.33 5.65
CA THR A 57 7.24 2.30 6.31
C THR A 57 6.53 3.65 6.36
N PHE A 58 7.25 4.76 6.16
CA PHE A 58 6.65 6.09 6.07
C PHE A 58 5.64 6.20 4.93
N TYR A 59 5.94 5.59 3.79
CA TYR A 59 5.17 5.79 2.56
C TYR A 59 3.78 5.16 2.63
N PRO A 60 3.60 3.86 2.97
CA PRO A 60 2.27 3.29 3.08
C PRO A 60 1.45 3.96 4.20
N PHE A 61 2.07 4.34 5.33
CA PHE A 61 1.37 5.05 6.39
C PHE A 61 0.87 6.42 5.93
N SER A 62 1.76 7.25 5.39
CA SER A 62 1.43 8.63 5.04
C SER A 62 0.40 8.72 3.92
N LEU A 63 0.54 7.85 2.89
CA LEU A 63 -0.38 7.87 1.76
C LEU A 63 -1.75 7.29 2.14
N THR A 64 -1.79 6.20 2.92
CA THR A 64 -3.05 5.67 3.45
C THR A 64 -3.75 6.71 4.34
N ALA A 65 -3.02 7.33 5.27
CA ALA A 65 -3.59 8.36 6.15
C ALA A 65 -4.14 9.56 5.36
N LYS A 66 -3.47 9.95 4.27
CA LYS A 66 -3.93 11.04 3.39
C LYS A 66 -5.21 10.68 2.63
N LEU A 67 -5.22 9.51 2.00
CA LEU A 67 -6.28 9.11 1.06
C LEU A 67 -7.50 8.48 1.74
N ALA A 68 -7.35 7.92 2.95
CA ALA A 68 -8.45 7.31 3.70
C ALA A 68 -9.09 8.24 4.73
N LYS A 69 -8.51 9.42 4.98
CA LYS A 69 -9.01 10.36 6.00
C LYS A 69 -10.44 10.79 5.72
N GLY A 70 -11.31 10.62 6.70
CA GLY A 70 -12.73 11.00 6.61
C GLY A 70 -13.57 10.12 5.68
N GLY A 71 -12.96 9.14 5.03
CA GLY A 71 -13.64 8.28 4.08
C GLY A 71 -14.40 7.12 4.72
N THR A 72 -15.23 6.48 3.92
CA THR A 72 -15.98 5.27 4.28
C THR A 72 -15.29 4.05 3.68
N VAL A 73 -14.96 3.05 4.50
CA VAL A 73 -14.36 1.80 4.05
C VAL A 73 -15.41 0.99 3.30
N LEU A 74 -15.01 0.47 2.15
CA LEU A 74 -15.81 -0.42 1.30
C LEU A 74 -15.23 -1.84 1.40
N GLU A 75 -16.10 -2.83 1.35
CA GLU A 75 -15.72 -4.25 1.29
C GLU A 75 -15.83 -4.77 -0.15
N PRO A 76 -14.77 -4.66 -0.98
CA PRO A 76 -14.80 -5.19 -2.33
C PRO A 76 -14.77 -6.72 -2.29
N LYS A 77 -15.45 -7.35 -3.24
CA LYS A 77 -15.25 -8.78 -3.50
C LYS A 77 -13.90 -8.96 -4.18
N LEU A 78 -12.97 -9.60 -3.49
CA LEU A 78 -11.64 -9.88 -3.99
C LEU A 78 -11.57 -11.31 -4.53
N ALA A 79 -11.17 -11.46 -5.80
CA ALA A 79 -10.74 -12.73 -6.37
C ALA A 79 -9.20 -12.71 -6.44
N SER A 80 -8.55 -13.67 -5.82
CA SER A 80 -7.09 -13.79 -5.75
C SER A 80 -6.70 -15.25 -5.83
N GLY A 81 -5.54 -15.53 -6.44
CA GLY A 81 -4.83 -16.77 -6.20
C GLY A 81 -4.42 -16.90 -4.73
N THR A 82 -4.01 -18.09 -4.34
CA THR A 82 -3.59 -18.41 -2.98
C THR A 82 -2.22 -19.09 -2.98
N TYR A 83 -1.57 -19.11 -1.82
CA TYR A 83 -0.35 -19.89 -1.57
C TYR A 83 -0.42 -20.53 -0.17
N GLU A 84 0.25 -21.67 -0.04
CA GLU A 84 0.31 -22.40 1.23
C GLU A 84 1.35 -21.81 2.18
N THR A 85 1.01 -21.78 3.46
CA THR A 85 1.93 -21.45 4.55
C THR A 85 1.92 -22.54 5.62
N ASP A 86 3.07 -22.85 6.20
CA ASP A 86 3.22 -23.90 7.22
C ASP A 86 2.33 -23.66 8.46
N LYS A 87 2.07 -22.40 8.79
CA LYS A 87 1.37 -22.04 10.03
C LYS A 87 -0.09 -21.71 9.83
N TYR A 88 -0.45 -21.10 8.70
CA TYR A 88 -1.78 -20.52 8.47
C TYR A 88 -2.53 -21.20 7.34
N GLY A 89 -1.95 -22.28 6.73
CA GLY A 89 -2.52 -22.94 5.58
C GLY A 89 -2.57 -22.05 4.36
N GLU A 90 -3.60 -22.17 3.58
CA GLU A 90 -3.80 -21.41 2.35
C GLU A 90 -4.19 -19.97 2.63
N VAL A 91 -3.41 -19.03 2.09
CA VAL A 91 -3.62 -17.58 2.23
C VAL A 91 -3.68 -16.88 0.87
N PRO A 92 -4.47 -15.79 0.70
CA PRO A 92 -4.57 -15.09 -0.57
C PRO A 92 -3.25 -14.37 -0.93
N THR A 93 -2.88 -14.44 -2.21
CA THR A 93 -1.70 -13.74 -2.76
C THR A 93 -1.89 -12.22 -2.76
N ILE A 94 -3.11 -11.75 -2.98
CA ILE A 94 -3.46 -10.33 -2.98
C ILE A 94 -4.31 -10.02 -1.75
N ASN A 95 -3.99 -8.92 -1.07
CA ASN A 95 -4.87 -8.33 -0.06
C ASN A 95 -5.19 -6.89 -0.46
N SER A 96 -6.44 -6.46 -0.31
CA SER A 96 -6.84 -5.12 -0.68
C SER A 96 -8.00 -4.59 0.16
N VAL A 97 -8.11 -3.29 0.23
CA VAL A 97 -9.25 -2.56 0.80
C VAL A 97 -9.53 -1.33 -0.04
N ALA A 98 -10.78 -0.92 -0.13
CA ALA A 98 -11.18 0.31 -0.79
C ALA A 98 -11.78 1.30 0.21
N VAL A 99 -11.58 2.58 -0.05
CA VAL A 99 -12.14 3.68 0.75
C VAL A 99 -12.77 4.69 -0.20
N ARG A 100 -14.02 5.06 0.08
CA ARG A 100 -14.70 6.14 -0.62
C ARG A 100 -14.51 7.44 0.17
N GLY A 101 -13.90 8.43 -0.45
CA GLY A 101 -13.73 9.77 0.09
C GLY A 101 -15.06 10.53 0.20
N GLU A 102 -15.11 11.57 1.05
CA GLU A 102 -16.26 12.48 1.16
C GLU A 102 -16.53 13.22 -0.15
N ASP A 103 -15.51 13.45 -0.96
CA ASP A 103 -15.57 14.06 -2.29
C ASP A 103 -16.03 13.08 -3.39
N GLY A 104 -16.36 11.83 -3.03
CA GLY A 104 -16.80 10.79 -3.93
C GLY A 104 -15.69 10.01 -4.61
N THR A 105 -14.43 10.36 -4.41
CA THR A 105 -13.27 9.61 -4.93
C THR A 105 -13.19 8.20 -4.33
N ILE A 106 -12.52 7.28 -5.02
CA ILE A 106 -12.24 5.92 -4.51
C ILE A 106 -10.75 5.71 -4.44
N SER A 107 -10.25 5.34 -3.27
CA SER A 107 -8.86 4.92 -3.06
C SER A 107 -8.82 3.44 -2.76
N VAL A 108 -7.98 2.69 -3.50
CA VAL A 108 -7.78 1.26 -3.29
C VAL A 108 -6.34 1.04 -2.85
N PHE A 109 -6.16 0.41 -1.70
CA PHE A 109 -4.86 -0.02 -1.20
C PHE A 109 -4.75 -1.51 -1.41
N VAL A 110 -3.64 -1.94 -2.00
CA VAL A 110 -3.44 -3.34 -2.38
C VAL A 110 -1.99 -3.78 -2.16
N VAL A 111 -1.82 -4.99 -1.67
CA VAL A 111 -0.52 -5.67 -1.52
C VAL A 111 -0.49 -6.90 -2.40
N ASN A 112 0.59 -7.07 -3.17
CA ASN A 112 0.94 -8.32 -3.81
C ASN A 112 1.98 -9.06 -2.96
N ARG A 113 1.58 -10.16 -2.33
CA ARG A 113 2.44 -10.98 -1.45
C ARG A 113 3.25 -12.03 -2.22
N SER A 114 3.05 -12.15 -3.53
CA SER A 114 3.86 -13.07 -4.35
C SER A 114 5.33 -12.66 -4.30
N MET A 115 6.20 -13.61 -4.05
CA MET A 115 7.66 -13.41 -4.08
C MET A 115 8.23 -13.42 -5.49
N GLU A 116 7.51 -13.94 -6.48
CA GLU A 116 8.04 -14.27 -7.80
C GLU A 116 7.24 -13.62 -8.93
N ALA A 117 5.93 -13.48 -8.76
CA ALA A 117 5.04 -13.10 -9.86
C ALA A 117 4.42 -11.72 -9.68
N ALA A 118 4.49 -10.90 -10.72
CA ALA A 118 3.63 -9.76 -10.88
C ALA A 118 2.17 -10.21 -11.08
N ASN A 119 1.21 -9.40 -10.63
CA ASN A 119 -0.22 -9.67 -10.75
C ASN A 119 -0.92 -8.54 -11.49
N ASP A 120 -1.71 -8.89 -12.50
CA ASP A 120 -2.63 -7.95 -13.13
C ASP A 120 -3.88 -7.83 -12.26
N PHE A 121 -4.06 -6.65 -11.67
CA PHE A 121 -5.13 -6.35 -10.76
C PHE A 121 -6.18 -5.48 -11.44
N ALA A 122 -7.44 -5.93 -11.42
CA ALA A 122 -8.57 -5.21 -12.00
C ALA A 122 -9.52 -4.73 -10.90
N ILE A 123 -9.86 -3.46 -10.95
CA ILE A 123 -10.81 -2.81 -10.06
C ILE A 123 -12.07 -2.51 -10.86
N LYS A 124 -13.19 -3.11 -10.47
CA LYS A 124 -14.50 -2.78 -11.01
C LYS A 124 -15.12 -1.70 -10.14
N LEU A 125 -15.32 -0.53 -10.72
CA LEU A 125 -15.93 0.60 -10.04
C LEU A 125 -17.44 0.38 -9.86
N PRO A 126 -18.07 1.04 -8.88
CA PRO A 126 -19.52 1.00 -8.71
C PRO A 126 -20.24 1.50 -9.97
N GLU A 127 -21.43 0.96 -10.24
CA GLU A 127 -22.26 1.42 -11.34
C GLU A 127 -22.58 2.92 -11.19
N GLY A 128 -22.46 3.65 -12.30
CA GLY A 128 -22.68 5.09 -12.32
C GLY A 128 -21.53 5.95 -11.75
N PHE A 129 -20.38 5.34 -11.41
CA PHE A 129 -19.20 6.10 -11.02
C PHE A 129 -18.66 6.88 -12.23
N ALA A 130 -18.58 8.22 -12.12
CA ALA A 130 -18.05 9.08 -13.17
C ALA A 130 -16.51 9.08 -13.12
N LEU A 131 -15.89 8.22 -13.90
CA LEU A 131 -14.44 8.11 -13.99
C LEU A 131 -13.86 9.29 -14.78
N SER A 132 -13.13 10.18 -14.09
CA SER A 132 -12.51 11.36 -14.69
C SER A 132 -10.98 11.30 -14.74
N ALA A 133 -10.37 10.68 -13.74
CA ALA A 133 -8.92 10.51 -13.65
C ALA A 133 -8.58 9.29 -12.79
N VAL A 134 -7.43 8.70 -13.08
CA VAL A 134 -6.88 7.60 -12.28
C VAL A 134 -5.37 7.75 -12.14
N GLU A 135 -4.88 7.52 -10.95
CA GLU A 135 -3.45 7.51 -10.64
C GLU A 135 -3.12 6.34 -9.71
N ALA A 136 -1.92 5.78 -9.85
CA ALA A 136 -1.41 4.76 -8.95
C ALA A 136 0.01 5.08 -8.55
N GLN A 137 0.33 4.76 -7.29
CA GLN A 137 1.68 4.84 -6.75
C GLN A 137 2.04 3.51 -6.12
N THR A 138 3.21 2.99 -6.47
CA THR A 138 3.69 1.68 -5.99
C THR A 138 4.99 1.88 -5.22
N LEU A 139 5.08 1.19 -4.09
CA LEU A 139 6.29 0.97 -3.34
C LEU A 139 6.78 -0.44 -3.68
N HIS A 140 7.97 -0.54 -4.26
CA HIS A 140 8.59 -1.78 -4.67
C HIS A 140 10.09 -1.57 -4.88
N GLU A 141 10.88 -2.59 -4.60
CA GLU A 141 12.31 -2.68 -4.92
C GLU A 141 12.66 -4.16 -5.07
N ASP A 142 13.46 -4.51 -6.07
CA ASP A 142 13.87 -5.91 -6.33
C ASP A 142 14.70 -6.49 -5.19
N ASP A 143 15.53 -5.68 -4.55
CA ASP A 143 16.25 -6.04 -3.34
C ASP A 143 15.34 -5.88 -2.11
N LEU A 144 14.77 -6.98 -1.64
CA LEU A 144 13.84 -7.00 -0.50
C LEU A 144 14.44 -6.50 0.81
N LEU A 145 15.78 -6.42 0.90
CA LEU A 145 16.50 -5.88 2.05
C LEU A 145 16.92 -4.42 1.83
N ALA A 146 16.55 -3.81 0.70
CA ALA A 146 16.81 -2.40 0.44
C ALA A 146 16.12 -1.52 1.47
N LYS A 147 16.83 -0.51 1.93
CA LYS A 147 16.38 0.45 2.94
C LYS A 147 16.91 1.84 2.65
N ASN A 148 16.24 2.84 3.18
CA ASN A 148 16.72 4.21 3.16
C ASN A 148 17.72 4.42 4.30
N THR A 149 18.89 4.95 3.97
CA THR A 149 19.98 5.23 4.91
C THR A 149 20.34 6.70 4.90
N LEU A 150 21.27 7.10 5.77
CA LEU A 150 21.81 8.45 5.75
C LEU A 150 22.47 8.81 4.40
N GLU A 151 23.19 7.84 3.82
CA GLU A 151 23.93 7.99 2.56
C GLU A 151 23.01 7.88 1.33
N ASP A 152 21.95 7.11 1.42
CA ASP A 152 20.96 6.91 0.35
C ASP A 152 19.54 7.01 0.91
N GLN A 153 19.07 8.26 1.03
CA GLN A 153 17.80 8.56 1.70
C GLN A 153 16.56 8.28 0.85
N ASN A 154 16.73 8.03 -0.43
CA ASN A 154 15.64 7.90 -1.39
C ASN A 154 15.74 6.62 -2.24
N ARG A 155 16.46 5.60 -1.79
CA ARG A 155 16.58 4.33 -2.51
C ARG A 155 15.21 3.65 -2.69
N VAL A 156 14.41 3.66 -1.64
CA VAL A 156 13.06 3.07 -1.65
C VAL A 156 12.06 4.19 -1.42
N VAL A 157 11.32 4.54 -2.47
CA VAL A 157 10.30 5.59 -2.46
C VAL A 157 9.08 5.16 -3.27
N LEU A 158 7.99 5.89 -3.14
CA LEU A 158 6.84 5.71 -4.02
C LEU A 158 7.15 6.16 -5.43
N HIS A 159 6.83 5.32 -6.40
CA HIS A 159 6.91 5.64 -7.81
C HIS A 159 5.52 5.62 -8.46
N PRO A 160 5.24 6.51 -9.44
CA PRO A 160 4.05 6.39 -10.27
C PRO A 160 4.03 5.02 -10.96
N ASN A 161 2.93 4.30 -10.83
CA ASN A 161 2.73 3.04 -11.56
C ASN A 161 2.15 3.34 -12.93
N THR A 162 3.01 3.30 -13.94
CA THR A 162 2.66 3.66 -15.33
C THR A 162 1.90 2.56 -16.07
N THR A 163 1.71 1.38 -15.48
CA THR A 163 0.90 0.31 -16.10
C THR A 163 -0.59 0.55 -15.93
N ILE A 164 -0.97 1.56 -15.12
CA ILE A 164 -2.37 1.85 -14.86
C ILE A 164 -3.11 2.26 -16.12
N THR A 165 -4.24 1.63 -16.34
CA THR A 165 -5.17 1.92 -17.44
C THR A 165 -6.59 1.99 -16.91
N SER A 166 -7.47 2.71 -17.61
CA SER A 166 -8.88 2.80 -17.26
C SER A 166 -9.76 2.71 -18.49
N ASP A 167 -10.90 2.10 -18.31
CA ASP A 167 -11.96 1.98 -19.32
C ASP A 167 -13.24 2.54 -18.70
N ALA A 168 -13.65 3.72 -19.16
CA ALA A 168 -14.82 4.41 -18.66
C ALA A 168 -16.13 3.70 -19.04
N ASP A 169 -16.19 3.06 -20.22
CA ASP A 169 -17.40 2.38 -20.71
C ASP A 169 -17.72 1.17 -19.83
N THR A 170 -16.70 0.45 -19.41
CA THR A 170 -16.86 -0.70 -18.52
C THR A 170 -16.71 -0.36 -17.05
N GLY A 171 -16.29 0.87 -16.69
CA GLY A 171 -15.99 1.26 -15.31
C GLY A 171 -14.87 0.39 -14.68
N THR A 172 -13.83 0.07 -15.45
CA THR A 172 -12.78 -0.84 -15.02
C THR A 172 -11.43 -0.13 -15.03
N VAL A 173 -10.70 -0.23 -13.92
CA VAL A 173 -9.32 0.21 -13.81
C VAL A 173 -8.42 -1.02 -13.69
N ARG A 174 -7.30 -1.04 -14.40
CA ARG A 174 -6.31 -2.14 -14.37
C ARG A 174 -4.94 -1.60 -14.03
N VAL A 175 -4.18 -2.36 -13.26
CA VAL A 175 -2.80 -2.04 -12.87
C VAL A 175 -2.03 -3.32 -12.65
N THR A 176 -0.77 -3.37 -13.09
CA THR A 176 0.13 -4.48 -12.79
C THR A 176 0.85 -4.20 -11.48
N LEU A 177 0.75 -5.15 -10.55
CA LEU A 177 1.37 -5.11 -9.21
C LEU A 177 2.66 -5.94 -9.26
N PRO A 178 3.85 -5.35 -9.09
CA PRO A 178 5.09 -6.09 -8.99
C PRO A 178 5.06 -7.14 -7.85
N PRO A 179 5.97 -8.13 -7.84
CA PRO A 179 6.14 -9.01 -6.69
C PRO A 179 6.50 -8.19 -5.44
N VAL A 180 6.08 -8.61 -4.27
CA VAL A 180 6.37 -7.94 -2.99
C VAL A 180 6.22 -6.43 -3.14
N SER A 181 4.99 -5.97 -3.30
CA SER A 181 4.70 -4.54 -3.53
C SER A 181 3.44 -4.08 -2.81
N TRP A 182 3.48 -2.85 -2.36
CA TRP A 182 2.31 -2.11 -1.89
C TRP A 182 1.96 -1.03 -2.91
N THR A 183 0.68 -0.96 -3.27
CA THR A 183 0.19 0.01 -4.26
C THR A 183 -1.05 0.73 -3.75
N ALA A 184 -1.09 2.04 -3.94
CA ALA A 184 -2.30 2.85 -3.77
C ALA A 184 -2.80 3.30 -5.14
N VAL A 185 -4.05 2.99 -5.45
CA VAL A 185 -4.77 3.46 -6.64
C VAL A 185 -5.79 4.49 -6.20
N HIS A 186 -5.79 5.66 -6.82
CA HIS A 186 -6.73 6.74 -6.53
C HIS A 186 -7.52 7.10 -7.78
N VAL A 187 -8.85 7.06 -7.67
CA VAL A 187 -9.80 7.22 -8.77
C VAL A 187 -10.70 8.42 -8.47
N LYS A 188 -10.77 9.31 -9.45
CA LYS A 188 -11.57 10.54 -9.39
C LYS A 188 -12.64 10.54 -10.47
#